data_e08313ff986a850c3548bd29051fde89
#
_entry.id   e08313ff986a850c3548bd29051fde89
#
_cell.length_a   1.000
_cell.length_b   1.000
_cell.length_c   1.000
_cell.angle_alpha   90.00
_cell.angle_beta   90.00
_cell.angle_gamma   90.00
#
_symmetry.space_group_name_H-M   'P 1'
#
loop_
_entity.id
_entity.type
_entity.pdbx_description
1 polymer ?
#
loop_
_entity_poly.entity_id
_entity_poly.type
_entity_poly.pdbx_seq_one_letter_code
_entity_poly.pdbx_strand_id
1 'polypeptide(L)'
;MNQMKSVGIHYVGPINDGFSYSLMTCLLAYRTVNIENFVLYLSSTGGSLASSYAAYSYLKSAPFRVITVNTGTIESAAVYLYLAGDERYYLPESRFMIHPPTWTFESKAVSYPILRDALLYLEQIRNDCNKIFLSRTSGASELLDIERFTTSQSITLTGRAIEASAIGTRSISETDLFSLAPSHS
;
A
#
# COMPACT_ATOMS: atom_id res chain seq x y z
N MET A 1 11.68 -7.69 30.99
CA MET A 1 10.69 -7.59 29.91
C MET A 1 11.48 -7.55 28.62
N ASN A 2 11.40 -8.58 27.78
CA ASN A 2 12.06 -8.56 26.47
C ASN A 2 11.38 -7.45 25.64
N GLN A 3 12.16 -6.44 25.27
CA GLN A 3 11.69 -5.37 24.41
C GLN A 3 11.41 -5.99 23.04
N MET A 4 10.19 -5.86 22.54
CA MET A 4 9.81 -6.35 21.20
C MET A 4 10.76 -5.76 20.17
N LYS A 5 11.45 -6.62 19.42
CA LYS A 5 12.39 -6.17 18.38
C LYS A 5 11.59 -5.69 17.16
N SER A 6 11.44 -4.40 17.04
CA SER A 6 10.82 -3.77 15.87
C SER A 6 11.89 -3.16 14.97
N VAL A 7 11.73 -3.31 13.67
CA VAL A 7 12.57 -2.66 12.66
C VAL A 7 11.70 -1.79 11.76
N GLY A 8 12.22 -0.64 11.35
CA GLY A 8 11.51 0.31 10.52
C GLY A 8 12.25 0.62 9.22
N ILE A 9 11.49 0.70 8.13
CA ILE A 9 11.96 1.20 6.84
C ILE A 9 11.15 2.43 6.47
N HIS A 10 11.84 3.47 6.05
CA HIS A 10 11.22 4.68 5.52
C HIS A 10 11.34 4.70 4.01
N TYR A 11 10.21 4.89 3.33
CA TYR A 11 10.18 5.01 1.89
C TYR A 11 9.35 6.21 1.44
N VAL A 12 9.97 7.04 0.62
CA VAL A 12 9.31 8.16 -0.08
C VAL A 12 9.68 8.06 -1.57
N GLY A 13 8.68 7.82 -2.41
CA GLY A 13 8.93 7.69 -3.85
C GLY A 13 7.90 6.82 -4.58
N PRO A 14 8.10 6.59 -5.90
CA PRO A 14 7.19 5.79 -6.72
C PRO A 14 7.35 4.30 -6.46
N ILE A 15 6.24 3.55 -6.56
CA ILE A 15 6.26 2.09 -6.52
C ILE A 15 6.71 1.55 -7.88
N ASN A 16 7.88 0.93 -7.91
CA ASN A 16 8.49 0.34 -9.11
C ASN A 16 9.22 -0.97 -8.77
N ASP A 17 9.79 -1.61 -9.78
CA ASP A 17 10.49 -2.90 -9.61
C ASP A 17 11.69 -2.78 -8.66
N GLY A 18 12.44 -1.67 -8.74
CA GLY A 18 13.57 -1.42 -7.84
C GLY A 18 13.16 -1.35 -6.38
N PHE A 19 12.06 -0.65 -6.08
CA PHE A 19 11.50 -0.61 -4.74
C PHE A 19 11.07 -2.01 -4.27
N SER A 20 10.29 -2.72 -5.08
CA SER A 20 9.77 -4.04 -4.71
C SER A 20 10.88 -5.05 -4.49
N TYR A 21 11.91 -5.04 -5.33
CA TYR A 21 13.10 -5.87 -5.16
C TYR A 21 13.85 -5.55 -3.86
N SER A 22 14.06 -4.26 -3.57
CA SER A 22 14.75 -3.80 -2.35
C SER A 22 13.97 -4.19 -1.10
N LEU A 23 12.64 -3.99 -1.10
CA LEU A 23 11.78 -4.38 0.01
C LEU A 23 11.83 -5.89 0.26
N MET A 24 11.71 -6.68 -0.80
CA MET A 24 11.78 -8.14 -0.74
C MET A 24 13.12 -8.61 -0.16
N THR A 25 14.24 -8.06 -0.65
CA THR A 25 15.58 -8.40 -0.15
C THR A 25 15.72 -8.08 1.33
N CYS A 26 15.18 -6.94 1.74
CA CYS A 26 15.17 -6.51 3.13
C CYS A 26 14.34 -7.47 4.02
N LEU A 27 13.13 -7.84 3.59
CA LEU A 27 12.29 -8.81 4.31
C LEU A 27 12.97 -10.18 4.46
N LEU A 28 13.66 -10.65 3.41
CA LEU A 28 14.43 -11.90 3.47
C LEU A 28 15.57 -11.80 4.48
N ALA A 29 16.28 -10.68 4.56
CA ALA A 29 17.32 -10.46 5.56
C ALA A 29 16.76 -10.51 6.98
N TYR A 30 15.63 -9.85 7.23
CA TYR A 30 14.99 -9.84 8.55
C TYR A 30 14.35 -11.17 8.93
N ARG A 31 14.06 -12.05 7.98
CA ARG A 31 13.57 -13.40 8.27
C ARG A 31 14.58 -14.22 9.09
N THR A 32 15.86 -13.95 8.96
CA THR A 32 16.94 -14.63 9.70
C THR A 32 17.23 -14.00 11.05
N VAL A 33 16.69 -12.82 11.31
CA VAL A 33 16.81 -12.09 12.58
C VAL A 33 15.46 -12.16 13.27
N ASN A 34 15.45 -12.61 14.51
CA ASN A 34 14.20 -12.78 15.27
C ASN A 34 13.58 -11.42 15.62
N ILE A 35 12.90 -10.79 14.64
CA ILE A 35 12.10 -9.59 14.83
C ILE A 35 10.63 -9.96 15.04
N GLU A 36 9.91 -9.14 15.78
CA GLU A 36 8.48 -9.32 16.04
C GLU A 36 7.63 -8.42 15.14
N ASN A 37 8.12 -7.18 14.91
CA ASN A 37 7.42 -6.21 14.09
C ASN A 37 8.32 -5.64 12.98
N PHE A 38 7.73 -5.50 11.81
CA PHE A 38 8.29 -4.77 10.68
C PHE A 38 7.41 -3.57 10.38
N VAL A 39 7.97 -2.37 10.47
CA VAL A 39 7.25 -1.11 10.26
C VAL A 39 7.67 -0.49 8.93
N LEU A 40 6.72 -0.34 8.00
CA LEU A 40 6.91 0.36 6.73
C LEU A 40 6.30 1.75 6.81
N TYR A 41 7.14 2.76 6.96
CA TYR A 41 6.75 4.16 6.83
C TYR A 41 6.72 4.55 5.36
N LEU A 42 5.56 4.92 4.87
CA LEU A 42 5.32 5.05 3.44
C LEU A 42 4.69 6.41 3.10
N SER A 43 5.29 7.09 2.11
CA SER A 43 4.67 8.19 1.39
C SER A 43 4.94 7.99 -0.10
N SER A 44 3.88 7.81 -0.91
CA SER A 44 4.03 7.43 -2.31
C SER A 44 2.83 7.86 -3.15
N THR A 45 3.11 8.41 -4.33
CA THR A 45 2.09 8.71 -5.35
C THR A 45 1.69 7.47 -6.17
N GLY A 46 2.17 6.28 -5.80
CA GLY A 46 1.88 5.05 -6.52
C GLY A 46 2.89 4.74 -7.62
N GLY A 47 2.44 4.08 -8.67
CA GLY A 47 3.28 3.63 -9.78
C GLY A 47 2.81 2.29 -10.34
N SER A 48 3.71 1.30 -10.46
CA SER A 48 3.42 -0.02 -11.01
C SER A 48 2.50 -0.83 -10.09
N LEU A 49 1.32 -1.19 -10.58
CA LEU A 49 0.39 -2.09 -9.86
C LEU A 49 1.00 -3.50 -9.70
N ALA A 50 1.73 -4.00 -10.71
CA ALA A 50 2.39 -5.31 -10.64
C ALA A 50 3.45 -5.34 -9.53
N SER A 51 4.30 -4.29 -9.44
CA SER A 51 5.32 -4.17 -8.40
C SER A 51 4.69 -4.01 -7.02
N SER A 52 3.57 -3.28 -6.92
CA SER A 52 2.80 -3.14 -5.68
C SER A 52 2.21 -4.49 -5.22
N TYR A 53 1.63 -5.25 -6.15
CA TYR A 53 1.07 -6.57 -5.85
C TYR A 53 2.14 -7.56 -5.39
N ALA A 54 3.30 -7.58 -6.05
CA ALA A 54 4.43 -8.39 -5.63
C ALA A 54 4.88 -8.03 -4.20
N ALA A 55 5.07 -6.74 -3.91
CA ALA A 55 5.45 -6.26 -2.59
C ALA A 55 4.38 -6.58 -1.53
N TYR A 56 3.09 -6.42 -1.85
CA TYR A 56 1.97 -6.85 -0.99
C TYR A 56 2.08 -8.32 -0.62
N SER A 57 2.29 -9.20 -1.60
CA SER A 57 2.37 -10.64 -1.39
C SER A 57 3.53 -11.03 -0.49
N TYR A 58 4.69 -10.40 -0.66
CA TYR A 58 5.85 -10.59 0.21
C TYR A 58 5.58 -10.15 1.65
N LEU A 59 4.99 -8.97 1.85
CA LEU A 59 4.63 -8.48 3.19
C LEU A 59 3.63 -9.43 3.86
N LYS A 60 2.64 -9.94 3.12
CA LYS A 60 1.64 -10.88 3.65
C LYS A 60 2.21 -12.27 3.95
N SER A 61 3.32 -12.66 3.32
CA SER A 61 4.02 -13.92 3.61
C SER A 61 5.09 -13.80 4.70
N ALA A 62 5.31 -12.60 5.25
CA ALA A 62 6.30 -12.37 6.27
C ALA A 62 5.95 -13.13 7.56
N PRO A 63 6.94 -13.74 8.26
CA PRO A 63 6.72 -14.49 9.50
C PRO A 63 6.60 -13.60 10.75
N PHE A 64 6.58 -12.30 10.58
CA PHE A 64 6.47 -11.27 11.63
C PHE A 64 5.29 -10.34 11.34
N ARG A 65 4.86 -9.60 12.35
CA ARG A 65 3.79 -8.62 12.21
C ARG A 65 4.22 -7.46 11.33
N VAL A 66 3.41 -7.12 10.36
CA VAL A 66 3.65 -5.98 9.46
C VAL A 66 2.77 -4.80 9.89
N ILE A 67 3.41 -3.66 10.10
CA ILE A 67 2.75 -2.38 10.38
C ILE A 67 3.07 -1.44 9.22
N THR A 68 2.04 -0.87 8.60
CA THR A 68 2.22 0.16 7.58
C THR A 68 1.78 1.50 8.13
N VAL A 69 2.54 2.55 7.83
CA VAL A 69 2.29 3.90 8.34
C VAL A 69 2.24 4.88 7.17
N ASN A 70 1.10 5.55 6.99
CA ASN A 70 1.01 6.67 6.05
C ASN A 70 1.62 7.92 6.67
N THR A 71 2.77 8.36 6.15
CA THR A 71 3.51 9.53 6.65
C THR A 71 3.28 10.80 5.82
N GLY A 72 2.35 10.78 4.87
CA GLY A 72 2.04 11.93 4.03
C GLY A 72 0.94 11.61 3.02
N THR A 73 1.30 10.95 1.93
CA THR A 73 0.33 10.55 0.91
C THR A 73 0.50 9.09 0.51
N ILE A 74 -0.61 8.40 0.33
CA ILE A 74 -0.67 7.05 -0.23
C ILE A 74 -1.65 7.07 -1.39
N GLU A 75 -1.14 6.96 -2.62
CA GLU A 75 -1.97 7.12 -3.81
C GLU A 75 -1.84 5.93 -4.75
N SER A 76 -2.92 5.64 -5.50
CA SER A 76 -2.91 4.67 -6.59
C SER A 76 -2.39 3.28 -6.15
N ALA A 77 -1.39 2.73 -6.84
CA ALA A 77 -0.78 1.44 -6.52
C ALA A 77 -0.26 1.34 -5.07
N ALA A 78 0.19 2.44 -4.46
CA ALA A 78 0.68 2.45 -3.08
C ALA A 78 -0.40 2.12 -2.05
N VAL A 79 -1.68 2.32 -2.37
CA VAL A 79 -2.81 1.94 -1.51
C VAL A 79 -2.80 0.43 -1.25
N TYR A 80 -2.59 -0.38 -2.28
CA TYR A 80 -2.60 -1.83 -2.14
C TYR A 80 -1.39 -2.33 -1.34
N LEU A 81 -0.22 -1.71 -1.56
CA LEU A 81 0.96 -1.98 -0.74
C LEU A 81 0.70 -1.68 0.75
N TYR A 82 0.12 -0.52 1.04
CA TYR A 82 -0.21 -0.12 2.40
C TYR A 82 -1.22 -1.07 3.06
N LEU A 83 -2.17 -1.59 2.30
CA LEU A 83 -3.16 -2.57 2.77
C LEU A 83 -2.55 -3.93 3.18
N ALA A 84 -1.27 -4.20 2.88
CA ALA A 84 -0.58 -5.38 3.39
C ALA A 84 -0.39 -5.36 4.91
N GLY A 85 -0.35 -4.19 5.53
CA GLY A 85 -0.19 -4.04 6.98
C GLY A 85 -1.26 -4.79 7.78
N ASP A 86 -0.84 -5.53 8.79
CA ASP A 86 -1.76 -6.13 9.77
C ASP A 86 -2.36 -5.04 10.66
N GLU A 87 -1.54 -4.03 11.00
CA GLU A 87 -1.98 -2.73 11.47
C GLU A 87 -1.62 -1.66 10.45
N ARG A 88 -2.52 -0.68 10.28
CA ARG A 88 -2.39 0.35 9.28
C ARG A 88 -2.57 1.72 9.92
N TYR A 89 -1.44 2.37 10.23
CA TYR A 89 -1.43 3.65 10.91
C TYR A 89 -1.35 4.80 9.92
N TYR A 90 -1.84 5.95 10.33
CA TYR A 90 -1.80 7.15 9.51
C TYR A 90 -1.66 8.40 10.38
N LEU A 91 -0.96 9.41 9.86
CA LEU A 91 -0.90 10.73 10.47
C LEU A 91 -2.20 11.51 10.19
N PRO A 92 -2.67 12.39 11.10
CA PRO A 92 -3.93 13.13 10.94
C PRO A 92 -4.03 13.90 9.62
N GLU A 93 -2.93 14.52 9.17
CA GLU A 93 -2.86 15.31 7.95
C GLU A 93 -2.53 14.49 6.69
N SER A 94 -2.38 13.19 6.83
CA SER A 94 -2.10 12.32 5.70
C SER A 94 -3.36 12.05 4.87
N ARG A 95 -3.15 11.60 3.62
CA ARG A 95 -4.25 11.33 2.70
C ARG A 95 -4.05 10.03 1.93
N PHE A 96 -5.16 9.52 1.42
CA PHE A 96 -5.20 8.42 0.46
C PHE A 96 -5.90 8.88 -0.81
N MET A 97 -5.41 8.46 -1.97
CA MET A 97 -6.08 8.72 -3.24
C MET A 97 -6.20 7.44 -4.05
N ILE A 98 -7.41 7.14 -4.48
CA ILE A 98 -7.74 6.01 -5.34
C ILE A 98 -8.28 6.56 -6.66
N HIS A 99 -7.80 6.04 -7.78
CA HIS A 99 -8.23 6.43 -9.12
C HIS A 99 -8.21 5.23 -10.07
N PRO A 100 -8.90 5.31 -11.22
CA PRO A 100 -8.84 4.28 -12.25
C PRO A 100 -7.40 4.00 -12.71
N PRO A 101 -7.02 2.73 -12.96
CA PRO A 101 -5.72 2.42 -13.53
C PRO A 101 -5.59 2.99 -14.93
N THR A 102 -4.38 3.36 -15.30
CA THR A 102 -4.06 3.95 -16.59
C THR A 102 -3.02 3.12 -17.31
N TRP A 103 -3.05 3.19 -18.66
CA TRP A 103 -2.03 2.61 -19.51
C TRP A 103 -1.45 3.67 -20.43
N THR A 104 -0.13 3.73 -20.54
CA THR A 104 0.55 4.66 -21.43
C THR A 104 1.13 3.88 -22.60
N PHE A 105 0.78 4.28 -23.82
CA PHE A 105 1.39 3.75 -25.04
C PHE A 105 2.53 4.66 -25.49
N GLU A 106 3.69 4.08 -25.77
CA GLU A 106 4.86 4.83 -26.29
C GLU A 106 4.64 5.27 -27.74
N SER A 107 3.88 4.48 -28.52
CA SER A 107 3.58 4.75 -29.92
C SER A 107 2.30 5.56 -30.08
N LYS A 108 2.30 6.49 -31.07
CA LYS A 108 1.10 7.27 -31.44
C LYS A 108 0.05 6.43 -32.19
N ALA A 109 0.45 5.34 -32.86
CA ALA A 109 -0.42 4.42 -33.56
C ALA A 109 -0.34 3.05 -32.90
N VAL A 110 -1.48 2.56 -32.38
CA VAL A 110 -1.56 1.28 -31.68
C VAL A 110 -2.58 0.39 -32.38
N SER A 111 -2.19 -0.84 -32.66
CA SER A 111 -3.07 -1.81 -33.34
C SER A 111 -4.18 -2.32 -32.42
N TYR A 112 -5.29 -2.76 -33.01
CA TYR A 112 -6.43 -3.30 -32.25
C TYR A 112 -6.04 -4.43 -31.26
N PRO A 113 -5.20 -5.42 -31.61
CA PRO A 113 -4.80 -6.45 -30.64
C PRO A 113 -4.10 -5.87 -29.40
N ILE A 114 -3.20 -4.91 -29.58
CA ILE A 114 -2.48 -4.28 -28.47
C ILE A 114 -3.44 -3.52 -27.54
N LEU A 115 -4.41 -2.80 -28.12
CA LEU A 115 -5.44 -2.10 -27.34
C LEU A 115 -6.28 -3.08 -26.52
N ARG A 116 -6.71 -4.17 -27.15
CA ARG A 116 -7.49 -5.21 -26.48
C ARG A 116 -6.72 -5.86 -25.34
N ASP A 117 -5.47 -6.20 -25.57
CA ASP A 117 -4.64 -6.86 -24.55
C ASP A 117 -4.34 -5.92 -23.37
N ALA A 118 -4.11 -4.63 -23.63
CA ALA A 118 -3.97 -3.62 -22.59
C ALA A 118 -5.26 -3.48 -21.75
N LEU A 119 -6.43 -3.46 -22.41
CA LEU A 119 -7.71 -3.38 -21.70
C LEU A 119 -7.93 -4.62 -20.82
N LEU A 120 -7.73 -5.82 -21.33
CA LEU A 120 -7.87 -7.06 -20.56
C LEU A 120 -6.92 -7.09 -19.37
N TYR A 121 -5.68 -6.64 -19.54
CA TYR A 121 -4.72 -6.54 -18.45
C TYR A 121 -5.19 -5.56 -17.38
N LEU A 122 -5.65 -4.36 -17.75
CA LEU A 122 -6.15 -3.36 -16.80
C LEU A 122 -7.38 -3.87 -16.04
N GLU A 123 -8.30 -4.55 -16.71
CA GLU A 123 -9.47 -5.16 -16.07
C GLU A 123 -9.06 -6.24 -15.06
N GLN A 124 -8.14 -7.12 -15.44
CA GLN A 124 -7.66 -8.17 -14.56
C GLN A 124 -6.99 -7.61 -13.30
N ILE A 125 -6.02 -6.70 -13.48
CA ILE A 125 -5.27 -6.16 -12.34
C ILE A 125 -6.17 -5.29 -11.45
N ARG A 126 -7.13 -4.55 -12.03
CA ARG A 126 -8.14 -3.82 -11.27
C ARG A 126 -8.95 -4.77 -10.39
N ASN A 127 -9.45 -5.87 -10.97
CA ASN A 127 -10.24 -6.85 -10.24
C ASN A 127 -9.46 -7.47 -9.08
N ASP A 128 -8.20 -7.78 -9.27
CA ASP A 128 -7.34 -8.33 -8.22
C ASP A 128 -7.06 -7.29 -7.10
N CYS A 129 -6.84 -6.05 -7.49
CA CYS A 129 -6.71 -4.94 -6.55
C CYS A 129 -7.99 -4.69 -5.74
N ASN A 130 -9.16 -4.72 -6.40
CA ASN A 130 -10.45 -4.56 -5.72
C ASN A 130 -10.71 -5.69 -4.71
N LYS A 131 -10.36 -6.94 -5.03
CA LYS A 131 -10.42 -8.06 -4.07
C LYS A 131 -9.57 -7.80 -2.83
N ILE A 132 -8.33 -7.33 -3.01
CA ILE A 132 -7.46 -6.95 -1.89
C ILE A 132 -8.14 -5.87 -1.06
N PHE A 133 -8.58 -4.79 -1.70
CA PHE A 133 -9.22 -3.67 -1.02
C PHE A 133 -10.41 -4.15 -0.18
N LEU A 134 -11.36 -4.84 -0.77
CA LEU A 134 -12.56 -5.34 -0.08
C LEU A 134 -12.23 -6.29 1.07
N SER A 135 -11.26 -7.19 0.88
CA SER A 135 -10.86 -8.13 1.93
C SER A 135 -10.18 -7.42 3.11
N ARG A 136 -9.45 -6.34 2.86
CA ARG A 136 -8.69 -5.61 3.88
C ARG A 136 -9.48 -4.50 4.57
N THR A 137 -10.61 -4.10 3.99
CA THR A 137 -11.52 -3.06 4.52
C THR A 137 -12.88 -3.61 4.93
N SER A 138 -13.01 -4.92 5.13
CA SER A 138 -14.27 -5.58 5.49
C SER A 138 -14.89 -5.11 6.82
N GLY A 139 -14.11 -4.47 7.70
CA GLY A 139 -14.57 -3.88 8.95
C GLY A 139 -15.00 -2.40 8.85
N ALA A 140 -15.13 -1.86 7.63
CA ALA A 140 -15.52 -0.47 7.43
C ALA A 140 -16.92 -0.17 7.98
N SER A 141 -17.07 0.97 8.67
CA SER A 141 -18.38 1.50 9.03
C SER A 141 -19.07 2.19 7.84
N GLU A 142 -18.29 2.67 6.89
CA GLU A 142 -18.75 3.22 5.62
C GLU A 142 -18.03 2.51 4.48
N LEU A 143 -18.74 1.61 3.79
CA LEU A 143 -18.21 0.87 2.65
C LEU A 143 -17.97 1.81 1.46
N LEU A 144 -16.74 1.82 0.95
CA LEU A 144 -16.42 2.51 -0.29
C LEU A 144 -16.86 1.65 -1.49
N ASP A 145 -17.52 2.29 -2.44
CA ASP A 145 -17.77 1.71 -3.77
C ASP A 145 -16.45 1.71 -4.57
N ILE A 146 -15.57 0.75 -4.25
CA ILE A 146 -14.26 0.65 -4.87
C ILE A 146 -14.35 0.46 -6.39
N GLU A 147 -15.39 -0.22 -6.87
CA GLU A 147 -15.60 -0.40 -8.30
C GLU A 147 -15.75 0.94 -9.01
N ARG A 148 -16.57 1.85 -8.48
CA ARG A 148 -16.75 3.20 -9.00
C ARG A 148 -15.45 3.98 -9.05
N PHE A 149 -14.61 3.91 -7.99
CA PHE A 149 -13.37 4.67 -7.89
C PHE A 149 -12.21 4.05 -8.69
N THR A 150 -12.37 2.84 -9.15
CA THR A 150 -11.40 2.19 -10.04
C THR A 150 -11.86 2.08 -11.49
N THR A 151 -13.07 2.58 -11.83
CA THR A 151 -13.60 2.60 -13.20
C THR A 151 -13.85 3.99 -13.75
N SER A 152 -14.37 4.92 -12.95
CA SER A 152 -14.93 6.16 -13.50
C SER A 152 -14.55 7.44 -12.75
N GLN A 153 -14.15 7.36 -11.48
CA GLN A 153 -13.89 8.54 -10.65
C GLN A 153 -12.65 8.34 -9.80
N SER A 154 -12.07 9.45 -9.32
CA SER A 154 -11.08 9.41 -8.24
C SER A 154 -11.73 9.79 -6.92
N ILE A 155 -11.17 9.29 -5.82
CA ILE A 155 -11.53 9.72 -4.46
C ILE A 155 -10.28 10.02 -3.65
N THR A 156 -10.35 11.08 -2.85
CA THR A 156 -9.35 11.39 -1.83
C THR A 156 -9.98 11.23 -0.46
N LEU A 157 -9.33 10.45 0.40
CA LEU A 157 -9.75 10.20 1.78
C LEU A 157 -8.81 10.92 2.73
N THR A 158 -9.38 11.65 3.67
CA THR A 158 -8.67 12.35 4.74
C THR A 158 -9.44 12.24 6.05
N GLY A 159 -8.77 12.44 7.18
CA GLY A 159 -9.39 12.48 8.49
C GLY A 159 -10.31 11.29 8.76
N ARG A 160 -11.54 11.54 9.17
CA ARG A 160 -12.54 10.50 9.53
C ARG A 160 -12.86 9.51 8.41
N ALA A 161 -12.77 9.94 7.14
CA ALA A 161 -13.04 9.05 6.01
C ALA A 161 -12.03 7.91 5.90
N ILE A 162 -10.79 8.11 6.37
CA ILE A 162 -9.75 7.06 6.42
C ILE A 162 -10.18 5.95 7.37
N GLU A 163 -10.65 6.30 8.55
CA GLU A 163 -11.07 5.34 9.57
C GLU A 163 -12.41 4.68 9.21
N ALA A 164 -13.40 5.49 8.79
CA ALA A 164 -14.71 5.00 8.40
C ALA A 164 -14.63 3.96 7.26
N SER A 165 -13.73 4.14 6.31
CA SER A 165 -13.48 3.19 5.22
C SER A 165 -12.62 1.98 5.62
N ALA A 166 -12.11 1.94 6.85
CA ALA A 166 -11.16 0.95 7.33
C ALA A 166 -9.88 0.79 6.49
N ILE A 167 -9.55 1.79 5.66
CA ILE A 167 -8.27 1.80 4.93
C ILE A 167 -7.11 1.97 5.93
N GLY A 168 -7.22 2.91 6.85
CA GLY A 168 -6.39 3.05 8.04
C GLY A 168 -7.13 2.52 9.28
N THR A 169 -6.41 1.88 10.18
CA THR A 169 -6.97 1.28 11.41
C THR A 169 -6.77 2.14 12.64
N ARG A 170 -5.80 3.06 12.61
CA ARG A 170 -5.49 3.92 13.75
C ARG A 170 -4.77 5.19 13.34
N SER A 171 -5.26 6.32 13.81
CA SER A 171 -4.50 7.59 13.76
C SER A 171 -3.43 7.60 14.85
N ILE A 172 -2.24 8.09 14.51
CA ILE A 172 -1.12 8.28 15.44
C ILE A 172 -0.62 9.71 15.38
N SER A 173 -0.10 10.22 16.49
CA SER A 173 0.52 11.56 16.50
C SER A 173 1.91 11.53 15.86
N GLU A 174 2.39 12.69 15.43
CA GLU A 174 3.76 12.83 14.93
C GLU A 174 4.81 12.46 15.97
N THR A 175 4.52 12.70 17.25
CA THR A 175 5.42 12.35 18.36
C THR A 175 5.53 10.85 18.58
N ASP A 176 4.49 10.08 18.21
CA ASP A 176 4.48 8.62 18.36
C ASP A 176 5.12 7.89 17.18
N LEU A 177 5.38 8.62 16.08
CA LEU A 177 5.88 8.04 14.85
C LEU A 177 7.15 7.21 15.03
N PHE A 178 8.13 7.74 15.76
CA PHE A 178 9.41 7.07 15.99
C PHE A 178 9.36 6.00 17.09
N SER A 179 8.29 5.95 17.89
CA SER A 179 8.14 4.95 18.95
C SER A 179 7.75 3.57 18.41
N LEU A 180 7.21 3.49 17.19
CA LEU A 180 6.78 2.23 16.56
C LEU A 180 7.95 1.31 16.21
N ALA A 181 9.09 1.89 15.83
CA ALA A 181 10.34 1.18 15.58
C ALA A 181 11.48 2.06 16.08
N PRO A 182 11.83 1.96 17.37
CA PRO A 182 12.93 2.74 17.93
C PRO A 182 14.24 2.37 17.21
N SER A 183 15.00 3.40 16.81
CA SER A 183 16.33 3.22 16.22
C SER A 183 17.22 2.47 17.22
N HIS A 184 17.83 1.38 16.77
CA HIS A 184 18.87 0.74 17.55
C HIS A 184 20.08 1.70 17.62
N SER A 185 20.33 2.24 18.81
CA SER A 185 21.60 2.87 19.15
C SER A 185 22.69 1.82 19.30
#